data_c8af2e7622262f68db7b06de8454c2b0
#
_entry.id   c8af2e7622262f68db7b06de8454c2b0
#
_cell.length_a   1.000
_cell.length_b   1.000
_cell.length_c   1.000
_cell.angle_alpha   90.00
_cell.angle_beta   90.00
_cell.angle_gamma   90.00
#
_symmetry.space_group_name_H-M   'P 1'
#
loop_
_entity.id
_entity.type
_entity.pdbx_description
1 polymer ?
#
loop_
_entity_poly.entity_id
_entity_poly.type
_entity_poly.pdbx_seq_one_letter_code
_entity_poly.pdbx_strand_id
1 'polypeptide(L)'
;MPRLLLINPNTSESMTALVLRHVRAELAADIDIVPVTASFGASVIASEAAFAIAGHATLDAYAANPGPWDAVLLACFGDPALHALREISPAPVVAFADAAMNAAARSGRFAIVTGGQRWEPMLTRLAAALGHASSLTGVVTLPVDSGQIAANPDAVIPALRSAIEQAVERYSPQTVIIGGAGLAGLAARLQPDAPVPLIDSVLAGARHAGVLAREHARAAAPMAGTGTPGLRMATKGLGQDLRRLLG
;
A
#
# COMPACT_ATOMS: atom_id res chain seq x y z
N MET A 1 9.30 22.00 -2.65
CA MET A 1 9.50 20.66 -2.08
C MET A 1 8.25 19.85 -2.41
N PRO A 2 8.35 18.71 -3.10
CA PRO A 2 7.20 17.88 -3.41
C PRO A 2 6.47 17.44 -2.14
N ARG A 3 5.14 17.36 -2.20
CA ARG A 3 4.29 16.98 -1.07
C ARG A 3 3.62 15.64 -1.31
N LEU A 4 3.84 14.71 -0.40
CA LEU A 4 3.31 13.34 -0.44
C LEU A 4 2.27 13.15 0.66
N LEU A 5 1.03 12.86 0.29
CA LEU A 5 0.01 12.42 1.25
C LEU A 5 0.15 10.91 1.47
N LEU A 6 0.42 10.49 2.71
CA LEU A 6 0.47 9.09 3.10
C LEU A 6 -0.82 8.73 3.84
N ILE A 7 -1.66 7.88 3.26
CA ILE A 7 -2.94 7.48 3.87
C ILE A 7 -2.83 6.04 4.41
N ASN A 8 -2.94 5.90 5.72
CA ASN A 8 -3.18 4.61 6.35
C ASN A 8 -4.69 4.37 6.46
N PRO A 9 -5.27 3.38 5.77
CA PRO A 9 -6.71 3.14 5.72
C PRO A 9 -7.26 2.39 6.94
N ASN A 10 -6.43 2.04 7.92
CA ASN A 10 -6.85 1.52 9.23
C ASN A 10 -6.73 2.60 10.31
N THR A 11 -7.31 2.35 11.49
CA THR A 11 -7.36 3.32 12.59
C THR A 11 -6.17 3.25 13.55
N SER A 12 -5.09 2.51 13.21
CA SER A 12 -3.91 2.36 14.06
C SER A 12 -2.87 3.46 13.79
N GLU A 13 -2.79 4.44 14.70
CA GLU A 13 -1.77 5.50 14.64
C GLU A 13 -0.34 4.94 14.76
N SER A 14 -0.17 3.87 15.55
CA SER A 14 1.13 3.19 15.67
C SER A 14 1.58 2.57 14.36
N MET A 15 0.65 2.04 13.56
CA MET A 15 0.93 1.53 12.22
C MET A 15 1.28 2.69 11.27
N THR A 16 0.57 3.81 11.33
CA THR A 16 0.92 5.02 10.56
C THR A 16 2.34 5.47 10.90
N ALA A 17 2.68 5.54 12.18
CA ALA A 17 4.02 5.94 12.63
C ALA A 17 5.10 4.94 12.19
N LEU A 18 4.81 3.63 12.21
CA LEU A 18 5.73 2.60 11.72
C LEU A 18 6.03 2.79 10.24
N VAL A 19 4.98 2.88 9.41
CA VAL A 19 5.11 3.07 7.97
C VAL A 19 5.85 4.38 7.66
N LEU A 20 5.47 5.47 8.32
CA LEU A 20 6.11 6.78 8.12
C LEU A 20 7.62 6.73 8.38
N ARG A 21 8.07 6.02 9.43
CA ARG A 21 9.51 5.86 9.69
C ARG A 21 10.24 5.18 8.52
N HIS A 22 9.66 4.10 7.98
CA HIS A 22 10.26 3.38 6.85
C HIS A 22 10.23 4.21 5.56
N VAL A 23 9.11 4.89 5.28
CA VAL A 23 8.98 5.76 4.10
C VAL A 23 9.97 6.94 4.18
N ARG A 24 10.13 7.57 5.35
CA ARG A 24 11.11 8.66 5.55
C ARG A 24 12.56 8.19 5.43
N ALA A 25 12.86 6.99 5.90
CA ALA A 25 14.21 6.42 5.77
C ALA A 25 14.55 6.08 4.31
N GLU A 26 13.56 5.71 3.51
CA GLU A 26 13.72 5.35 2.10
C GLU A 26 13.78 6.58 1.18
N LEU A 27 13.01 7.63 1.50
CA LEU A 27 12.95 8.84 0.71
C LEU A 27 13.96 9.87 1.21
N ALA A 28 14.56 10.61 0.28
CA ALA A 28 15.39 11.74 0.63
C ALA A 28 14.58 12.84 1.34
N ALA A 29 15.24 13.68 2.13
CA ALA A 29 14.62 14.76 2.90
C ALA A 29 14.02 15.91 2.05
N ASP A 30 14.03 15.75 0.73
CA ASP A 30 13.47 16.69 -0.24
C ASP A 30 11.96 16.54 -0.49
N ILE A 31 11.28 15.59 0.19
CA ILE A 31 9.84 15.36 0.09
C ILE A 31 9.18 15.64 1.44
N ASP A 32 8.15 16.49 1.43
CA ASP A 32 7.28 16.73 2.59
C ASP A 32 6.22 15.63 2.66
N ILE A 33 6.30 14.77 3.69
CA ILE A 33 5.39 13.63 3.86
C ILE A 33 4.38 13.98 4.96
N VAL A 34 3.11 14.04 4.56
CA VAL A 34 1.98 14.28 5.46
C VAL A 34 1.26 12.95 5.72
N PRO A 35 1.42 12.35 6.92
CA PRO A 35 0.74 11.12 7.27
C PRO A 35 -0.69 11.37 7.74
N VAL A 36 -1.60 10.50 7.34
CA VAL A 36 -3.01 10.50 7.76
C VAL A 36 -3.41 9.10 8.17
N THR A 37 -4.05 8.98 9.33
CA THR A 37 -4.69 7.75 9.81
C THR A 37 -6.19 7.87 9.57
N ALA A 38 -6.83 6.82 9.06
CA ALA A 38 -8.28 6.82 8.87
C ALA A 38 -9.02 7.02 10.21
N SER A 39 -10.08 7.82 10.18
CA SER A 39 -10.86 8.20 11.37
C SER A 39 -11.83 7.12 11.85
N PHE A 40 -12.13 6.13 11.00
CA PHE A 40 -13.04 5.01 11.31
C PHE A 40 -12.60 3.73 10.59
N GLY A 41 -13.14 2.61 11.02
CA GLY A 41 -12.87 1.29 10.48
C GLY A 41 -12.15 0.38 11.46
N ALA A 42 -11.49 -0.65 10.96
CA ALA A 42 -10.74 -1.59 11.78
C ALA A 42 -9.34 -1.07 12.10
N SER A 43 -8.79 -1.43 13.26
CA SER A 43 -7.39 -1.18 13.59
C SER A 43 -6.41 -2.07 12.82
N VAL A 44 -6.89 -3.24 12.36
CA VAL A 44 -6.19 -4.15 11.46
C VAL A 44 -7.16 -4.63 10.39
N ILE A 45 -6.78 -4.46 9.12
CA ILE A 45 -7.56 -4.94 7.98
C ILE A 45 -7.17 -6.40 7.74
N ALA A 46 -8.04 -7.33 8.14
CA ALA A 46 -7.76 -8.77 8.06
C ALA A 46 -8.96 -9.59 7.54
N SER A 47 -9.93 -8.93 6.89
CA SER A 47 -11.12 -9.59 6.32
C SER A 47 -11.72 -8.77 5.19
N GLU A 48 -12.54 -9.38 4.34
CA GLU A 48 -13.28 -8.69 3.27
C GLU A 48 -14.15 -7.54 3.80
N ALA A 49 -14.82 -7.74 4.93
CA ALA A 49 -15.66 -6.69 5.54
C ALA A 49 -14.79 -5.49 6.00
N ALA A 50 -13.68 -5.76 6.69
CA ALA A 50 -12.74 -4.71 7.09
C ALA A 50 -12.13 -4.02 5.87
N PHE A 51 -11.84 -4.76 4.79
CA PHE A 51 -11.32 -4.23 3.54
C PHE A 51 -12.31 -3.31 2.83
N ALA A 52 -13.58 -3.69 2.75
CA ALA A 52 -14.64 -2.85 2.17
C ALA A 52 -14.80 -1.53 2.95
N ILE A 53 -14.80 -1.59 4.29
CA ILE A 53 -14.86 -0.41 5.15
C ILE A 53 -13.61 0.46 4.97
N ALA A 54 -12.43 -0.15 4.88
CA ALA A 54 -11.17 0.55 4.64
C ALA A 54 -11.16 1.29 3.29
N GLY A 55 -11.86 0.78 2.28
CA GLY A 55 -12.05 1.49 1.02
C GLY A 55 -12.78 2.82 1.20
N HIS A 56 -13.89 2.83 1.94
CA HIS A 56 -14.59 4.07 2.29
C HIS A 56 -13.72 4.99 3.14
N ALA A 57 -13.05 4.44 4.17
CA ALA A 57 -12.18 5.21 5.05
C ALA A 57 -10.99 5.87 4.30
N THR A 58 -10.46 5.21 3.26
CA THR A 58 -9.46 5.79 2.37
C THR A 58 -9.96 7.03 1.66
N LEU A 59 -11.17 6.97 1.08
CA LEU A 59 -11.76 8.09 0.35
C LEU A 59 -12.11 9.25 1.28
N ASP A 60 -12.63 8.95 2.47
CA ASP A 60 -12.94 9.95 3.50
C ASP A 60 -11.66 10.65 3.99
N ALA A 61 -10.61 9.88 4.28
CA ALA A 61 -9.30 10.42 4.67
C ALA A 61 -8.69 11.31 3.58
N TYR A 62 -8.80 10.93 2.31
CA TYR A 62 -8.35 11.76 1.20
C TYR A 62 -9.14 13.06 1.10
N ALA A 63 -10.47 13.00 1.17
CA ALA A 63 -11.35 14.16 1.09
C ALA A 63 -11.15 15.15 2.24
N ALA A 64 -10.90 14.66 3.44
CA ALA A 64 -10.61 15.48 4.62
C ALA A 64 -9.24 16.18 4.59
N ASN A 65 -8.35 15.77 3.67
CA ASN A 65 -7.01 16.35 3.52
C ASN A 65 -6.81 16.91 2.10
N PRO A 66 -7.47 18.03 1.76
CA PRO A 66 -7.36 18.64 0.45
C PRO A 66 -5.92 19.10 0.17
N GLY A 67 -5.45 18.86 -1.08
CA GLY A 67 -4.12 19.22 -1.54
C GLY A 67 -3.81 20.72 -1.59
N PRO A 68 -2.79 21.12 -2.31
CA PRO A 68 -2.19 20.34 -3.40
C PRO A 68 -1.24 19.25 -2.95
N TRP A 69 -1.32 18.09 -3.61
CA TRP A 69 -0.41 16.97 -3.41
C TRP A 69 0.33 16.68 -4.71
N ASP A 70 1.60 16.30 -4.61
CA ASP A 70 2.39 15.86 -5.77
C ASP A 70 2.33 14.34 -5.96
N ALA A 71 1.98 13.59 -4.93
CA ALA A 71 1.57 12.20 -5.00
C ALA A 71 0.75 11.80 -3.77
N VAL A 72 0.02 10.69 -3.89
CA VAL A 72 -0.69 10.04 -2.78
C VAL A 72 -0.15 8.62 -2.64
N LEU A 73 0.22 8.21 -1.42
CA LEU A 73 0.67 6.87 -1.08
C LEU A 73 -0.35 6.18 -0.19
N LEU A 74 -1.02 5.16 -0.72
CA LEU A 74 -1.95 4.32 0.02
C LEU A 74 -1.17 3.23 0.78
N ALA A 75 -1.13 3.36 2.10
CA ALA A 75 -0.28 2.59 2.99
C ALA A 75 -0.93 1.29 3.50
N CYS A 76 -1.41 0.46 2.59
CA CYS A 76 -1.97 -0.85 2.91
C CYS A 76 -1.62 -1.86 1.81
N PHE A 77 -1.22 -3.08 2.20
CA PHE A 77 -0.93 -4.15 1.25
C PHE A 77 -2.21 -4.94 0.94
N GLY A 78 -3.02 -4.39 0.09
CA GLY A 78 -4.34 -4.83 -0.35
C GLY A 78 -5.02 -3.72 -1.12
N ASP A 79 -4.47 -2.51 -1.03
CA ASP A 79 -4.80 -1.34 -1.84
C ASP A 79 -6.30 -0.99 -1.85
N PRO A 80 -6.96 -0.85 -0.66
CA PRO A 80 -8.40 -0.59 -0.60
C PRO A 80 -8.74 0.75 -1.26
N ALA A 81 -9.69 0.73 -2.21
CA ALA A 81 -10.13 1.86 -3.02
C ALA A 81 -9.06 2.48 -3.97
N LEU A 82 -8.01 1.76 -4.33
CA LEU A 82 -6.97 2.28 -5.23
C LEU A 82 -7.54 2.88 -6.52
N HIS A 83 -8.44 2.18 -7.21
CA HIS A 83 -9.01 2.65 -8.48
C HIS A 83 -9.89 3.90 -8.29
N ALA A 84 -10.72 3.93 -7.23
CA ALA A 84 -11.54 5.10 -6.91
C ALA A 84 -10.67 6.30 -6.52
N LEU A 85 -9.59 6.07 -5.77
CA LEU A 85 -8.67 7.14 -5.40
C LEU A 85 -7.92 7.68 -6.63
N ARG A 86 -7.54 6.83 -7.59
CA ARG A 86 -6.97 7.24 -8.87
C ARG A 86 -7.93 8.04 -9.73
N GLU A 87 -9.23 7.76 -9.64
CA GLU A 87 -10.27 8.47 -10.38
C GLU A 87 -10.46 9.90 -9.85
N ILE A 88 -10.42 10.09 -8.53
CA ILE A 88 -10.72 11.38 -7.90
C ILE A 88 -9.50 12.26 -7.62
N SER A 89 -8.29 11.69 -7.64
CA SER A 89 -7.06 12.42 -7.35
C SER A 89 -6.43 13.00 -8.62
N PRO A 90 -6.17 14.31 -8.68
CA PRO A 90 -5.39 14.90 -9.76
C PRO A 90 -3.89 14.54 -9.67
N ALA A 91 -3.41 14.18 -8.48
CA ALA A 91 -2.05 13.71 -8.27
C ALA A 91 -1.94 12.19 -8.50
N PRO A 92 -0.78 11.68 -8.92
CA PRO A 92 -0.55 10.25 -9.07
C PRO A 92 -0.75 9.51 -7.75
N VAL A 93 -1.43 8.36 -7.81
CA VAL A 93 -1.71 7.50 -6.66
C VAL A 93 -0.92 6.21 -6.76
N VAL A 94 -0.10 5.96 -5.75
CA VAL A 94 0.69 4.74 -5.55
C VAL A 94 0.12 3.96 -4.38
N ALA A 95 0.09 2.63 -4.48
CA ALA A 95 -0.30 1.76 -3.39
C ALA A 95 0.73 0.64 -3.20
N PHE A 96 0.77 0.04 -2.01
CA PHE A 96 1.85 -0.87 -1.65
C PHE A 96 1.84 -2.16 -2.46
N ALA A 97 0.67 -2.79 -2.67
CA ALA A 97 0.60 -4.03 -3.41
C ALA A 97 0.84 -3.80 -4.92
N ASP A 98 0.20 -2.80 -5.51
CA ASP A 98 0.40 -2.42 -6.92
C ASP A 98 1.87 -2.13 -7.21
N ALA A 99 2.53 -1.29 -6.41
CA ALA A 99 3.94 -0.96 -6.61
C ALA A 99 4.87 -2.17 -6.47
N ALA A 100 4.63 -3.03 -5.46
CA ALA A 100 5.43 -4.23 -5.25
C ALA A 100 5.23 -5.27 -6.35
N MET A 101 3.98 -5.50 -6.79
CA MET A 101 3.66 -6.43 -7.88
C MET A 101 4.25 -5.95 -9.21
N ASN A 102 4.15 -4.66 -9.52
CA ASN A 102 4.79 -4.06 -10.69
C ASN A 102 6.31 -4.18 -10.65
N ALA A 103 6.93 -4.00 -9.47
CA ALA A 103 8.37 -4.18 -9.31
C ALA A 103 8.79 -5.64 -9.50
N ALA A 104 8.06 -6.59 -8.91
CA ALA A 104 8.34 -8.01 -9.00
C ALA A 104 8.15 -8.56 -10.42
N ALA A 105 7.07 -8.15 -11.10
CA ALA A 105 6.74 -8.61 -12.45
C ALA A 105 7.79 -8.23 -13.51
N ARG A 106 8.61 -7.17 -13.26
CA ARG A 106 9.75 -6.84 -14.13
C ARG A 106 10.83 -7.93 -14.14
N SER A 107 10.95 -8.68 -13.06
CA SER A 107 11.91 -9.80 -12.94
C SER A 107 11.31 -11.15 -13.36
N GLY A 108 10.02 -11.20 -13.66
CA GLY A 108 9.32 -12.41 -14.07
C GLY A 108 8.20 -12.81 -13.10
N ARG A 109 8.05 -14.11 -12.86
CA ARG A 109 7.00 -14.62 -11.95
C ARG A 109 7.39 -14.39 -10.49
N PHE A 110 6.41 -14.08 -9.65
CA PHE A 110 6.62 -13.81 -8.24
C PHE A 110 5.63 -14.56 -7.34
N ALA A 111 6.02 -14.75 -6.10
CA ALA A 111 5.14 -15.17 -5.01
C ALA A 111 5.01 -14.07 -3.97
N ILE A 112 4.02 -14.15 -3.10
CA ILE A 112 3.79 -13.23 -1.99
C ILE A 112 3.88 -14.00 -0.69
N VAL A 113 4.57 -13.42 0.30
CA VAL A 113 4.55 -13.85 1.71
C VAL A 113 3.97 -12.69 2.53
N THR A 114 2.92 -12.96 3.31
CA THR A 114 2.22 -11.92 4.10
C THR A 114 1.67 -12.48 5.41
N GLY A 115 1.33 -11.60 6.35
CA GLY A 115 0.61 -11.98 7.57
C GLY A 115 -0.91 -11.97 7.38
N GLY A 116 -1.62 -12.92 8.06
CA GLY A 116 -3.08 -13.03 8.02
C GLY A 116 -3.61 -14.01 6.98
N GLN A 117 -4.14 -15.13 7.44
CA GLN A 117 -4.56 -16.27 6.59
C GLN A 117 -5.62 -15.92 5.54
N ARG A 118 -6.43 -14.90 5.76
CA ARG A 118 -7.50 -14.51 4.82
C ARG A 118 -7.02 -13.71 3.62
N TRP A 119 -5.74 -13.31 3.59
CA TRP A 119 -5.21 -12.48 2.52
C TRP A 119 -4.94 -13.23 1.22
N GLU A 120 -4.75 -14.54 1.25
CA GLU A 120 -4.47 -15.33 0.04
C GLU A 120 -5.51 -15.10 -1.09
N PRO A 121 -6.82 -15.34 -0.90
CA PRO A 121 -7.82 -15.11 -1.95
C PRO A 121 -7.96 -13.62 -2.31
N MET A 122 -7.80 -12.71 -1.34
CA MET A 122 -7.92 -11.28 -1.55
C MET A 122 -6.77 -10.76 -2.44
N LEU A 123 -5.54 -11.17 -2.18
CA LEU A 123 -4.36 -10.78 -2.96
C LEU A 123 -4.33 -11.44 -4.35
N THR A 124 -4.81 -12.69 -4.47
CA THR A 124 -4.95 -13.35 -5.76
C THR A 124 -5.94 -12.59 -6.66
N ARG A 125 -7.07 -12.17 -6.12
CA ARG A 125 -8.04 -11.34 -6.84
C ARG A 125 -7.47 -9.96 -7.18
N LEU A 126 -6.75 -9.33 -6.25
CA LEU A 126 -6.11 -8.04 -6.48
C LEU A 126 -5.06 -8.14 -7.59
N ALA A 127 -4.20 -9.15 -7.57
CA ALA A 127 -3.20 -9.38 -8.61
C ALA A 127 -3.85 -9.53 -10.00
N ALA A 128 -4.97 -10.25 -10.07
CA ALA A 128 -5.71 -10.37 -11.33
C ALA A 128 -6.29 -9.01 -11.79
N ALA A 129 -6.86 -8.23 -10.87
CA ALA A 129 -7.41 -6.90 -11.17
C ALA A 129 -6.31 -5.89 -11.61
N LEU A 130 -5.09 -6.06 -11.13
CA LEU A 130 -3.92 -5.24 -11.50
C LEU A 130 -3.16 -5.76 -12.74
N GLY A 131 -3.65 -6.83 -13.39
CA GLY A 131 -3.04 -7.40 -14.60
C GLY A 131 -1.88 -8.38 -14.34
N HIS A 132 -1.71 -8.85 -13.11
CA HIS A 132 -0.62 -9.74 -12.69
C HIS A 132 -1.06 -11.21 -12.52
N ALA A 133 -2.23 -11.62 -13.04
CA ALA A 133 -2.75 -13.00 -12.90
C ALA A 133 -1.76 -14.07 -13.39
N SER A 134 -1.03 -13.81 -14.47
CA SER A 134 -0.03 -14.74 -15.04
C SER A 134 1.33 -14.67 -14.36
N SER A 135 1.63 -13.59 -13.65
CA SER A 135 2.91 -13.37 -12.97
C SER A 135 2.89 -13.83 -11.51
N LEU A 136 1.75 -13.76 -10.82
CA LEU A 136 1.60 -14.27 -9.47
C LEU A 136 1.51 -15.80 -9.49
N THR A 137 2.47 -16.47 -8.85
CA THR A 137 2.53 -17.94 -8.77
C THR A 137 1.86 -18.50 -7.52
N GLY A 138 1.75 -17.72 -6.45
CA GLY A 138 1.08 -18.12 -5.24
C GLY A 138 1.28 -17.16 -4.08
N VAL A 139 0.51 -17.37 -3.02
CA VAL A 139 0.56 -16.59 -1.78
C VAL A 139 0.76 -17.55 -0.62
N VAL A 140 1.73 -17.26 0.24
CA VAL A 140 1.93 -17.94 1.52
C VAL A 140 1.57 -16.97 2.65
N THR A 141 0.73 -17.39 3.57
CA THR A 141 0.27 -16.56 4.67
C THR A 141 0.74 -17.08 6.02
N LEU A 142 1.14 -16.16 6.89
CA LEU A 142 1.43 -16.46 8.29
C LEU A 142 0.15 -16.45 9.13
N PRO A 143 0.07 -17.23 10.21
CA PRO A 143 -1.10 -17.25 11.09
C PRO A 143 -1.26 -16.01 11.98
N VAL A 144 -0.29 -15.08 11.93
CA VAL A 144 -0.27 -13.81 12.69
C VAL A 144 -0.63 -12.63 11.79
N ASP A 145 -1.32 -11.64 12.29
CA ASP A 145 -1.69 -10.43 11.55
C ASP A 145 -0.61 -9.33 11.62
N SER A 146 -0.78 -8.29 10.80
CA SER A 146 0.17 -7.17 10.72
C SER A 146 0.35 -6.43 12.04
N GLY A 147 -0.65 -6.38 12.91
CA GLY A 147 -0.57 -5.73 14.23
C GLY A 147 0.31 -6.53 15.18
N GLN A 148 0.13 -7.85 15.22
CA GLN A 148 0.95 -8.77 16.01
C GLN A 148 2.41 -8.76 15.56
N ILE A 149 2.63 -8.73 14.23
CA ILE A 149 3.97 -8.64 13.64
C ILE A 149 4.65 -7.32 14.04
N ALA A 150 3.95 -6.20 13.89
CA ALA A 150 4.48 -4.88 14.22
C ALA A 150 4.83 -4.73 15.73
N ALA A 151 4.09 -5.40 16.60
CA ALA A 151 4.35 -5.42 18.04
C ALA A 151 5.64 -6.18 18.40
N ASN A 152 5.98 -7.25 17.67
CA ASN A 152 7.19 -8.04 17.89
C ASN A 152 7.76 -8.58 16.59
N PRO A 153 8.45 -7.73 15.79
CA PRO A 153 8.95 -8.11 14.47
C PRO A 153 10.04 -9.20 14.52
N ASP A 154 10.80 -9.30 15.63
CA ASP A 154 11.85 -10.32 15.73
C ASP A 154 11.27 -11.72 15.92
N ALA A 155 10.15 -11.85 16.59
CA ALA A 155 9.50 -13.14 16.82
C ALA A 155 8.97 -13.78 15.53
N VAL A 156 8.72 -12.98 14.48
CA VAL A 156 8.18 -13.49 13.22
C VAL A 156 9.26 -13.93 12.22
N ILE A 157 10.53 -13.56 12.44
CA ILE A 157 11.65 -13.87 11.52
C ILE A 157 11.75 -15.37 11.18
N PRO A 158 11.72 -16.32 12.15
CA PRO A 158 11.80 -17.74 11.81
C PRO A 158 10.63 -18.20 10.94
N ALA A 159 9.42 -17.76 11.24
CA ALA A 159 8.22 -18.10 10.47
C ALA A 159 8.24 -17.50 9.06
N LEU A 160 8.75 -16.27 8.91
CA LEU A 160 8.94 -15.63 7.60
C LEU A 160 9.97 -16.37 6.75
N ARG A 161 11.10 -16.79 7.34
CA ARG A 161 12.11 -17.59 6.64
C ARG A 161 11.49 -18.87 6.10
N SER A 162 10.80 -19.63 6.95
CA SER A 162 10.11 -20.86 6.55
C SER A 162 9.05 -20.61 5.46
N ALA A 163 8.30 -19.51 5.56
CA ALA A 163 7.30 -19.15 4.55
C ALA A 163 7.94 -18.77 3.20
N ILE A 164 9.10 -18.11 3.20
CA ILE A 164 9.86 -17.81 1.97
C ILE A 164 10.37 -19.11 1.32
N GLU A 165 10.95 -20.01 2.11
CA GLU A 165 11.41 -21.33 1.63
C GLU A 165 10.24 -22.14 1.03
N GLN A 166 9.11 -22.18 1.72
CA GLN A 166 7.88 -22.82 1.22
C GLN A 166 7.39 -22.18 -0.08
N ALA A 167 7.42 -20.84 -0.19
CA ALA A 167 7.01 -20.16 -1.41
C ALA A 167 7.92 -20.50 -2.59
N VAL A 168 9.23 -20.59 -2.36
CA VAL A 168 10.22 -20.92 -3.40
C VAL A 168 10.07 -22.41 -3.82
N GLU A 169 9.98 -23.30 -2.88
CA GLU A 169 9.83 -24.73 -3.15
C GLU A 169 8.53 -25.03 -3.93
N ARG A 170 7.42 -24.46 -3.48
CA ARG A 170 6.09 -24.76 -4.04
C ARG A 170 5.81 -24.06 -5.37
N TYR A 171 6.29 -22.85 -5.54
CA TYR A 171 5.88 -21.96 -6.64
C TYR A 171 7.00 -21.60 -7.60
N SER A 172 8.26 -21.86 -7.25
CA SER A 172 9.44 -21.53 -8.07
C SER A 172 9.41 -20.11 -8.66
N PRO A 173 9.19 -19.08 -7.84
CA PRO A 173 9.16 -17.69 -8.29
C PRO A 173 10.57 -17.17 -8.55
N GLN A 174 10.71 -16.15 -9.40
CA GLN A 174 11.96 -15.39 -9.56
C GLN A 174 12.15 -14.35 -8.43
N THR A 175 11.07 -13.97 -7.75
CA THR A 175 11.09 -12.94 -6.69
C THR A 175 9.98 -13.25 -5.67
N VAL A 176 10.22 -12.95 -4.40
CA VAL A 176 9.21 -13.02 -3.34
C VAL A 176 8.92 -11.62 -2.80
N ILE A 177 7.65 -11.24 -2.79
CA ILE A 177 7.19 -10.00 -2.14
C ILE A 177 6.92 -10.27 -0.67
N ILE A 178 7.56 -9.52 0.21
CA ILE A 178 7.24 -9.46 1.64
C ILE A 178 6.19 -8.35 1.80
N GLY A 179 4.93 -8.75 1.92
CA GLY A 179 3.78 -7.86 1.82
C GLY A 179 3.12 -7.56 3.16
N GLY A 180 2.95 -6.29 3.46
CA GLY A 180 2.24 -5.81 4.63
C GLY A 180 2.98 -4.74 5.42
N ALA A 181 2.25 -3.76 5.94
CA ALA A 181 2.81 -2.63 6.69
C ALA A 181 3.62 -3.08 7.93
N GLY A 182 3.14 -4.10 8.64
CA GLY A 182 3.85 -4.66 9.80
C GLY A 182 5.15 -5.41 9.46
N LEU A 183 5.38 -5.74 8.19
CA LEU A 183 6.57 -6.43 7.70
C LEU A 183 7.63 -5.49 7.13
N ALA A 184 7.41 -4.17 7.21
CA ALA A 184 8.32 -3.15 6.69
C ALA A 184 9.75 -3.32 7.23
N GLY A 185 10.73 -3.31 6.35
CA GLY A 185 12.15 -3.46 6.67
C GLY A 185 12.62 -4.90 6.87
N LEU A 186 11.72 -5.90 6.95
CA LEU A 186 12.12 -7.30 7.20
C LEU A 186 12.70 -7.98 5.95
N ALA A 187 12.33 -7.55 4.76
CA ALA A 187 12.91 -8.10 3.52
C ALA A 187 14.45 -7.94 3.49
N ALA A 188 14.97 -6.77 3.85
CA ALA A 188 16.42 -6.52 3.90
C ALA A 188 17.14 -7.41 4.92
N ARG A 189 16.49 -7.71 6.05
CA ARG A 189 17.03 -8.57 7.10
C ARG A 189 17.07 -10.04 6.71
N LEU A 190 16.15 -10.47 5.86
CA LEU A 190 16.01 -11.85 5.38
C LEU A 190 16.78 -12.11 4.08
N GLN A 191 17.08 -11.06 3.30
CA GLN A 191 17.70 -11.19 2.00
C GLN A 191 19.02 -11.97 1.99
N PRO A 192 19.93 -11.85 2.99
CA PRO A 192 21.20 -12.60 2.95
C PRO A 192 21.04 -14.12 2.88
N ASP A 193 19.96 -14.64 3.45
CA ASP A 193 19.68 -16.09 3.51
C ASP A 193 18.59 -16.53 2.53
N ALA A 194 17.98 -15.61 1.80
CA ALA A 194 16.89 -15.92 0.88
C ALA A 194 17.43 -16.46 -0.46
N PRO A 195 16.82 -17.52 -1.00
CA PRO A 195 17.28 -18.13 -2.26
C PRO A 195 16.91 -17.32 -3.51
N VAL A 196 16.05 -16.32 -3.37
CA VAL A 196 15.61 -15.42 -4.43
C VAL A 196 15.57 -13.97 -3.93
N PRO A 197 15.58 -12.97 -4.82
CA PRO A 197 15.37 -11.57 -4.43
C PRO A 197 14.07 -11.38 -3.65
N LEU A 198 14.13 -10.57 -2.58
CA LEU A 198 12.98 -10.17 -1.79
C LEU A 198 12.61 -8.72 -2.08
N ILE A 199 11.33 -8.43 -2.22
CA ILE A 199 10.80 -7.08 -2.36
C ILE A 199 10.01 -6.72 -1.11
N ASP A 200 10.40 -5.63 -0.45
CA ASP A 200 9.61 -5.01 0.61
C ASP A 200 8.52 -4.14 -0.01
N SER A 201 7.26 -4.43 0.29
CA SER A 201 6.12 -3.73 -0.29
C SER A 201 6.05 -2.26 0.11
N VAL A 202 6.44 -1.93 1.34
CA VAL A 202 6.44 -0.55 1.84
C VAL A 202 7.52 0.27 1.15
N LEU A 203 8.72 -0.28 1.03
CA LEU A 203 9.83 0.40 0.38
C LEU A 203 9.62 0.52 -1.13
N ALA A 204 9.03 -0.49 -1.78
CA ALA A 204 8.67 -0.41 -3.20
C ALA A 204 7.64 0.70 -3.45
N GLY A 205 6.61 0.79 -2.60
CA GLY A 205 5.61 1.88 -2.64
C GLY A 205 6.25 3.24 -2.40
N ALA A 206 7.10 3.36 -1.39
CA ALA A 206 7.81 4.61 -1.08
C ALA A 206 8.65 5.11 -2.26
N ARG A 207 9.52 4.25 -2.83
CA ARG A 207 10.36 4.60 -3.99
C ARG A 207 9.53 5.09 -5.16
N HIS A 208 8.47 4.35 -5.51
CA HIS A 208 7.61 4.71 -6.63
C HIS A 208 6.89 6.03 -6.38
N ALA A 209 6.31 6.24 -5.19
CA ALA A 209 5.66 7.49 -4.83
C ALA A 209 6.64 8.67 -4.85
N GLY A 210 7.87 8.48 -4.37
CA GLY A 210 8.90 9.51 -4.39
C GLY A 210 9.32 9.93 -5.80
N VAL A 211 9.42 8.98 -6.74
CA VAL A 211 9.67 9.28 -8.16
C VAL A 211 8.54 10.11 -8.74
N LEU A 212 7.30 9.63 -8.61
CA LEU A 212 6.13 10.31 -9.17
C LEU A 212 5.88 11.68 -8.55
N ALA A 213 6.10 11.85 -7.23
CA ALA A 213 5.98 13.13 -6.57
C ALA A 213 6.96 14.18 -7.16
N ARG A 214 8.21 13.79 -7.39
CA ARG A 214 9.21 14.68 -8.01
C ARG A 214 8.89 15.01 -9.47
N GLU A 215 8.42 14.02 -10.23
CA GLU A 215 8.01 14.20 -11.63
C GLU A 215 6.80 15.14 -11.72
N HIS A 216 5.77 14.90 -10.89
CA HIS A 216 4.56 15.73 -10.86
C HIS A 216 4.88 17.17 -10.46
N ALA A 217 5.66 17.38 -9.41
CA ALA A 217 6.08 18.71 -8.96
C ALA A 217 6.88 19.48 -10.02
N ARG A 218 7.64 18.79 -10.88
CA ARG A 218 8.37 19.43 -11.99
C ARG A 218 7.48 19.76 -13.18
N ALA A 219 6.46 18.91 -13.42
CA ALA A 219 5.51 19.09 -14.54
C ALA A 219 4.45 20.14 -14.22
N ALA A 220 4.17 20.42 -12.95
CA ALA A 220 3.17 21.38 -12.51
C ALA A 220 3.65 22.82 -12.72
N ALA A 221 3.42 23.36 -13.92
CA ALA A 221 3.04 24.76 -14.05
C ALA A 221 1.68 24.93 -13.32
N PRO A 222 1.38 26.09 -12.69
CA PRO A 222 0.21 26.24 -11.82
C PRO A 222 -1.08 25.97 -12.59
N MET A 223 -1.58 24.76 -12.55
CA MET A 223 -2.93 24.40 -12.98
C MET A 223 -3.87 24.77 -11.82
N ALA A 224 -4.44 25.94 -11.89
CA ALA A 224 -5.64 26.29 -11.13
C ALA A 224 -6.80 25.42 -11.64
N GLY A 225 -7.19 24.41 -10.90
CA GLY A 225 -8.32 23.54 -11.25
C GLY A 225 -8.45 22.41 -10.24
N THR A 226 -9.14 22.68 -9.16
CA THR A 226 -9.53 21.67 -8.17
C THR A 226 -10.73 20.90 -8.71
N GLY A 227 -10.58 19.62 -8.94
CA GLY A 227 -11.66 18.69 -9.22
C GLY A 227 -11.46 17.92 -10.52
N THR A 228 -11.71 16.63 -10.46
CA THR A 228 -11.85 15.79 -11.65
C THR A 228 -13.11 16.25 -12.39
N PRO A 229 -13.00 16.76 -13.64
CA PRO A 229 -14.20 17.18 -14.37
C PRO A 229 -15.09 15.96 -14.60
N GLY A 230 -16.32 16.00 -14.09
CA GLY A 230 -17.35 15.05 -14.47
C GLY A 230 -17.89 14.13 -13.39
N LEU A 231 -17.26 14.01 -12.22
CA LEU A 231 -17.82 13.22 -11.12
C LEU A 231 -18.79 14.07 -10.30
N ARG A 232 -20.03 14.22 -10.78
CA ARG A 232 -21.12 14.81 -9.99
C ARG A 232 -22.08 13.72 -9.60
N MET A 233 -22.06 13.33 -8.33
CA MET A 233 -22.92 12.27 -7.78
C MET A 233 -23.85 12.83 -6.71
N ALA A 234 -25.15 12.56 -6.84
CA ALA A 234 -26.07 12.81 -5.73
C ALA A 234 -25.77 11.79 -4.62
N THR A 235 -25.30 12.25 -3.47
CA THR A 235 -24.89 11.40 -2.35
C THR A 235 -25.77 11.60 -1.13
N LYS A 236 -25.97 10.53 -0.31
CA LYS A 236 -26.69 10.58 0.97
C LYS A 236 -25.89 9.82 2.02
N GLY A 237 -25.75 10.40 3.22
CA GLY A 237 -25.11 9.72 4.36
C GLY A 237 -23.59 9.76 4.38
N LEU A 238 -22.93 10.37 3.39
CA LEU A 238 -21.48 10.56 3.38
C LEU A 238 -21.06 11.75 4.26
N GLY A 239 -19.82 11.72 4.74
CA GLY A 239 -19.16 12.84 5.40
C GLY A 239 -19.15 14.10 4.54
N GLN A 240 -19.05 15.27 5.19
CA GLN A 240 -19.17 16.56 4.49
C GLN A 240 -18.09 16.75 3.42
N ASP A 241 -16.84 16.39 3.73
CA ASP A 241 -15.70 16.56 2.81
C ASP A 241 -15.78 15.63 1.62
N LEU A 242 -16.16 14.37 1.85
CA LEU A 242 -16.35 13.40 0.77
C LEU A 242 -17.55 13.80 -0.12
N ARG A 243 -18.64 14.31 0.45
CA ARG A 243 -19.73 14.88 -0.35
C ARG A 243 -19.29 16.05 -1.22
N ARG A 244 -18.46 16.93 -0.69
CA ARG A 244 -17.94 18.09 -1.45
C ARG A 244 -17.01 17.64 -2.58
N LEU A 245 -16.25 16.57 -2.37
CA LEU A 245 -15.34 16.03 -3.38
C LEU A 245 -16.09 15.35 -4.52
N LEU A 246 -17.24 14.70 -4.25
CA LEU A 246 -18.02 13.91 -5.23
C LEU A 246 -19.19 14.69 -5.84
N GLY A 247 -19.60 15.82 -5.28
CA GLY A 247 -20.74 16.63 -5.70
C GLY A 247 -20.35 17.99 -6.19
#